data_6a9907a71e8441614f2b3b1572c30b6b
#
_entry.id   6a9907a71e8441614f2b3b1572c30b6b
#
_cell.length_a   1.000
_cell.length_b   1.000
_cell.length_c   1.000
_cell.angle_alpha   90.00
_cell.angle_beta   90.00
_cell.angle_gamma   90.00
#
_symmetry.space_group_name_H-M   'P 1'
#
loop_
_entity.id
_entity.type
_entity.pdbx_description
1 polymer ?
#
loop_
_entity_poly.entity_id
_entity_poly.type
_entity_poly.pdbx_seq_one_letter_code
_entity_poly.pdbx_strand_id
1 'polypeptide(L)'
;MGAGVNVTKTEKCLLGLTAVFLCGLLALHHGDMTRTAARPVAVETDRAVPREELVPEPLLVDLNTAGVEELVRLPGIGEELAGRIVAHRAEHGPFETIEDILEVSGIGEGKFAAFAAYITVDREETT
;
A
#
# COMPACT_ATOMS: atom_id res chain seq x y z
N MET A 1 -31.47 -63.34 -11.17
CA MET A 1 -31.88 -62.96 -12.53
C MET A 1 -30.89 -61.97 -13.08
N GLY A 2 -29.86 -62.47 -13.71
CA GLY A 2 -28.83 -61.62 -14.31
C GLY A 2 -29.27 -61.23 -15.71
N ALA A 3 -29.70 -59.99 -15.87
CA ALA A 3 -29.83 -59.39 -17.18
C ALA A 3 -28.42 -59.09 -17.71
N GLY A 4 -27.88 -60.07 -18.46
CA GLY A 4 -26.65 -59.84 -19.20
C GLY A 4 -26.91 -58.79 -20.28
N VAL A 5 -26.49 -57.59 -20.04
CA VAL A 5 -26.48 -56.53 -21.04
C VAL A 5 -25.41 -56.92 -22.05
N ASN A 6 -25.85 -57.47 -23.17
CA ASN A 6 -24.98 -57.72 -24.32
C ASN A 6 -24.62 -56.38 -24.94
N VAL A 7 -23.58 -55.79 -24.42
CA VAL A 7 -23.04 -54.55 -24.99
C VAL A 7 -22.47 -54.87 -26.36
N THR A 8 -23.14 -54.37 -27.39
CA THR A 8 -22.75 -54.58 -28.77
C THR A 8 -21.39 -53.92 -29.08
N LYS A 9 -20.70 -54.43 -30.09
CA LYS A 9 -19.35 -53.97 -30.46
C LYS A 9 -19.31 -52.44 -30.70
N THR A 10 -20.40 -51.87 -31.16
CA THR A 10 -20.61 -50.45 -31.39
C THR A 10 -20.73 -49.64 -30.10
N GLU A 11 -21.40 -50.18 -29.06
CA GLU A 11 -21.50 -49.51 -27.76
C GLU A 11 -20.16 -49.48 -27.04
N LYS A 12 -19.35 -50.51 -27.15
CA LYS A 12 -17.99 -50.52 -26.60
C LYS A 12 -17.08 -49.47 -27.25
N CYS A 13 -17.21 -49.26 -28.55
CA CYS A 13 -16.51 -48.19 -29.27
C CYS A 13 -16.96 -46.78 -28.82
N LEU A 14 -18.28 -46.60 -28.63
CA LEU A 14 -18.82 -45.32 -28.15
C LEU A 14 -18.36 -45.00 -26.71
N LEU A 15 -18.38 -45.97 -25.82
CA LEU A 15 -17.89 -45.84 -24.44
C LEU A 15 -16.37 -45.57 -24.39
N GLY A 16 -15.61 -46.20 -25.26
CA GLY A 16 -14.18 -45.94 -25.40
C GLY A 16 -13.89 -44.52 -25.89
N LEU A 17 -14.66 -44.02 -26.88
CA LEU A 17 -14.51 -42.69 -27.42
C LEU A 17 -14.87 -41.59 -26.40
N THR A 18 -15.94 -41.82 -25.62
CA THR A 18 -16.32 -40.88 -24.54
C THR A 18 -15.31 -40.87 -23.41
N ALA A 19 -14.72 -41.99 -23.04
CA ALA A 19 -13.68 -42.06 -22.04
C ALA A 19 -12.39 -41.31 -22.47
N VAL A 20 -11.99 -41.45 -23.74
CA VAL A 20 -10.84 -40.76 -24.30
C VAL A 20 -11.10 -39.24 -24.37
N PHE A 21 -12.34 -38.87 -24.74
CA PHE A 21 -12.72 -37.44 -24.80
C PHE A 21 -12.76 -36.80 -23.40
N LEU A 22 -13.29 -37.52 -22.39
CA LEU A 22 -13.26 -37.07 -20.99
C LEU A 22 -11.84 -36.98 -20.45
N CYS A 23 -10.95 -37.94 -20.74
CA CYS A 23 -9.54 -37.84 -20.37
C CYS A 23 -8.85 -36.67 -21.03
N GLY A 24 -9.15 -36.40 -22.31
CA GLY A 24 -8.63 -35.22 -23.01
C GLY A 24 -9.08 -33.91 -22.39
N LEU A 25 -10.36 -33.79 -22.03
CA LEU A 25 -10.90 -32.64 -21.33
C LEU A 25 -10.29 -32.45 -19.94
N LEU A 26 -10.08 -33.55 -19.21
CA LEU A 26 -9.43 -33.53 -17.90
C LEU A 26 -7.95 -33.11 -18.01
N ALA A 27 -7.26 -33.58 -19.03
CA ALA A 27 -5.87 -33.20 -19.30
C ALA A 27 -5.75 -31.72 -19.68
N LEU A 28 -6.70 -31.17 -20.45
CA LEU A 28 -6.76 -29.75 -20.76
C LEU A 28 -7.08 -28.90 -19.53
N HIS A 29 -7.93 -29.41 -18.64
CA HIS A 29 -8.28 -28.71 -17.40
C HIS A 29 -7.15 -28.75 -16.36
N HIS A 30 -6.32 -29.80 -16.35
CA HIS A 30 -5.15 -29.90 -15.48
C HIS A 30 -3.92 -29.19 -16.03
N GLY A 31 -3.90 -28.89 -17.33
CA GLY A 31 -2.76 -28.22 -17.97
C GLY A 31 -2.64 -26.74 -17.62
N ASP A 32 -3.73 -26.11 -17.15
CA ASP A 32 -3.72 -24.69 -16.83
C ASP A 32 -3.33 -24.37 -15.37
N MET A 33 -3.31 -25.36 -14.50
CA MET A 33 -2.98 -25.16 -13.08
C MET A 33 -1.48 -25.21 -12.76
N THR A 34 -0.65 -25.60 -13.70
CA THR A 34 0.81 -25.71 -13.46
C THR A 34 1.65 -24.65 -14.17
N ARG A 35 1.03 -23.71 -14.85
CA ARG A 35 1.75 -22.59 -15.51
C ARG A 35 1.82 -21.30 -14.72
N THR A 36 1.41 -21.32 -13.44
CA THR A 36 1.83 -20.29 -12.51
C THR A 36 3.03 -20.79 -11.71
N ALA A 37 3.96 -21.45 -12.37
CA ALA A 37 5.34 -21.42 -11.92
C ALA A 37 5.77 -19.99 -12.16
N ALA A 38 5.76 -19.20 -11.10
CA ALA A 38 6.49 -17.97 -11.02
C ALA A 38 7.84 -18.20 -11.70
N ARG A 39 8.02 -17.61 -12.87
CA ARG A 39 9.35 -17.37 -13.40
C ARG A 39 10.08 -16.71 -12.24
N PRO A 40 11.14 -17.29 -11.69
CA PRO A 40 12.05 -16.48 -10.93
C PRO A 40 12.55 -15.47 -11.96
N VAL A 41 12.06 -14.25 -11.89
CA VAL A 41 12.78 -13.12 -12.41
C VAL A 41 14.09 -13.20 -11.64
N ALA A 42 15.08 -13.82 -12.26
CA ALA A 42 16.45 -13.58 -11.89
C ALA A 42 16.64 -12.08 -12.12
N VAL A 43 16.29 -11.32 -11.10
CA VAL A 43 16.85 -10.01 -10.90
C VAL A 43 18.32 -10.31 -10.68
N GLU A 44 19.09 -10.25 -11.75
CA GLU A 44 20.52 -10.05 -11.67
C GLU A 44 20.70 -8.73 -10.91
N THR A 45 20.58 -8.84 -9.59
CA THR A 45 21.00 -7.80 -8.69
C THR A 45 22.48 -8.08 -8.39
N ASP A 46 23.30 -8.08 -9.44
CA ASP A 46 24.72 -7.84 -9.29
C ASP A 46 24.98 -6.33 -9.44
N ARG A 47 24.28 -5.60 -8.65
CA ARG A 47 24.66 -4.30 -8.17
C ARG A 47 24.19 -4.26 -6.75
N ALA A 48 25.04 -4.70 -5.85
CA ALA A 48 24.97 -4.29 -4.46
C ALA A 48 25.04 -2.76 -4.47
N VAL A 49 23.91 -2.13 -4.75
CA VAL A 49 23.67 -0.79 -4.22
C VAL A 49 23.81 -1.04 -2.73
N PRO A 50 24.76 -0.40 -2.04
CA PRO A 50 24.71 -0.40 -0.61
C PRO A 50 23.27 -0.04 -0.30
N ARG A 51 22.59 -0.92 0.39
CA ARG A 51 21.36 -0.59 1.06
C ARG A 51 21.81 0.39 2.14
N GLU A 52 22.15 1.57 1.70
CA GLU A 52 22.00 2.75 2.49
C GLU A 52 20.56 2.64 2.90
N GLU A 53 20.41 2.10 4.08
CA GLU A 53 19.18 2.08 4.83
C GLU A 53 18.67 3.51 4.67
N LEU A 54 17.81 3.68 3.66
CA LEU A 54 16.93 4.83 3.58
C LEU A 54 16.03 4.66 4.81
N VAL A 55 16.60 4.96 5.97
CA VAL A 55 15.84 5.52 7.05
C VAL A 55 15.22 6.73 6.36
N PRO A 56 13.91 6.74 6.06
CA PRO A 56 13.32 7.95 5.55
C PRO A 56 13.67 8.98 6.61
N GLU A 57 14.54 9.92 6.25
CA GLU A 57 14.75 11.12 7.05
C GLU A 57 13.34 11.50 7.47
N PRO A 58 13.06 11.58 8.78
CA PRO A 58 11.75 11.99 9.21
C PRO A 58 11.47 13.26 8.43
N LEU A 59 10.46 13.20 7.56
CA LEU A 59 10.09 14.33 6.74
C LEU A 59 9.60 15.38 7.72
N LEU A 60 10.55 16.19 8.22
CA LEU A 60 10.25 17.26 9.16
C LEU A 60 9.42 18.28 8.38
N VAL A 61 8.18 18.40 8.79
CA VAL A 61 7.23 19.35 8.21
C VAL A 61 7.42 20.68 8.94
N ASP A 62 7.84 21.69 8.23
CA ASP A 62 7.97 23.03 8.78
C ASP A 62 6.59 23.70 8.90
N LEU A 63 6.20 24.03 10.13
CA LEU A 63 4.91 24.64 10.44
C LEU A 63 4.67 26.00 9.75
N ASN A 64 5.74 26.73 9.45
CA ASN A 64 5.66 28.07 8.87
C ASN A 64 5.50 28.05 7.35
N THR A 65 6.10 27.06 6.68
CA THR A 65 6.12 26.97 5.21
C THR A 65 5.20 25.91 4.65
N ALA A 66 4.92 24.84 5.42
CA ALA A 66 4.13 23.71 4.97
C ALA A 66 2.74 24.10 4.47
N GLY A 67 2.34 23.47 3.36
CA GLY A 67 0.98 23.55 2.84
C GLY A 67 0.00 22.64 3.60
N VAL A 68 -1.30 22.84 3.34
CA VAL A 68 -2.36 21.99 3.94
C VAL A 68 -2.11 20.52 3.63
N GLU A 69 -1.70 20.19 2.41
CA GLU A 69 -1.46 18.81 1.96
C GLU A 69 -0.30 18.14 2.71
N GLU A 70 0.72 18.90 3.09
CA GLU A 70 1.85 18.41 3.87
C GLU A 70 1.47 18.21 5.33
N LEU A 71 0.73 19.16 5.89
CA LEU A 71 0.25 19.10 7.26
C LEU A 71 -0.71 17.92 7.49
N VAL A 72 -1.54 17.56 6.52
CA VAL A 72 -2.45 16.40 6.59
C VAL A 72 -1.70 15.06 6.70
N ARG A 73 -0.44 15.01 6.29
CA ARG A 73 0.41 13.80 6.44
C ARG A 73 0.82 13.53 7.89
N LEU A 74 0.68 14.54 8.75
CA LEU A 74 0.98 14.39 10.18
C LEU A 74 -0.08 13.51 10.86
N PRO A 75 0.33 12.59 11.74
CA PRO A 75 -0.62 11.71 12.42
C PRO A 75 -1.61 12.51 13.29
N GLY A 76 -2.89 12.32 13.04
CA GLY A 76 -3.97 12.99 13.77
C GLY A 76 -4.31 14.41 13.29
N ILE A 77 -3.70 14.88 12.21
CA ILE A 77 -4.03 16.13 11.54
C ILE A 77 -4.82 15.82 10.27
N GLY A 78 -6.07 16.28 10.23
CA GLY A 78 -6.91 16.23 9.03
C GLY A 78 -6.96 17.59 8.33
N GLU A 79 -7.63 17.67 7.20
CA GLU A 79 -7.76 18.89 6.38
C GLU A 79 -8.26 20.10 7.20
N GLU A 80 -9.22 19.86 8.10
CA GLU A 80 -9.77 20.92 8.94
C GLU A 80 -8.71 21.50 9.90
N LEU A 81 -7.93 20.63 10.56
CA LEU A 81 -6.88 21.08 11.47
C LEU A 81 -5.72 21.71 10.72
N ALA A 82 -5.34 21.15 9.58
CA ALA A 82 -4.33 21.71 8.70
C ALA A 82 -4.73 23.13 8.23
N GLY A 83 -5.99 23.32 7.84
CA GLY A 83 -6.52 24.62 7.50
C GLY A 83 -6.45 25.62 8.66
N ARG A 84 -6.75 25.17 9.89
CA ARG A 84 -6.64 26.01 11.09
C ARG A 84 -5.20 26.41 11.42
N ILE A 85 -4.23 25.51 11.20
CA ILE A 85 -2.81 25.83 11.38
C ILE A 85 -2.40 26.94 10.42
N VAL A 86 -2.76 26.81 9.14
CA VAL A 86 -2.46 27.82 8.11
C VAL A 86 -3.14 29.15 8.43
N ALA A 87 -4.40 29.13 8.86
CA ALA A 87 -5.14 30.33 9.27
C ALA A 87 -4.49 31.00 10.49
N HIS A 88 -4.12 30.20 11.50
CA HIS A 88 -3.47 30.70 12.71
C HIS A 88 -2.20 31.48 12.40
N ARG A 89 -1.29 30.93 11.57
CA ARG A 89 -0.07 31.62 11.20
C ARG A 89 -0.31 32.89 10.36
N ALA A 90 -1.42 32.91 9.61
CA ALA A 90 -1.78 34.10 8.83
C ALA A 90 -2.35 35.23 9.71
N GLU A 91 -3.01 34.90 10.82
CA GLU A 91 -3.63 35.87 11.73
C GLU A 91 -2.69 36.34 12.84
N HIS A 92 -1.90 35.43 13.40
CA HIS A 92 -1.05 35.65 14.57
C HIS A 92 0.45 35.77 14.23
N GLY A 93 0.81 35.45 13.00
CA GLY A 93 2.20 35.38 12.57
C GLY A 93 2.79 33.97 12.60
N PRO A 94 4.04 33.83 12.17
CA PRO A 94 4.72 32.53 12.15
C PRO A 94 4.89 31.98 13.56
N PHE A 95 4.85 30.66 13.68
CA PHE A 95 5.16 29.97 14.92
C PHE A 95 6.62 30.19 15.31
N GLU A 96 6.88 30.55 16.55
CA GLU A 96 8.25 30.73 17.06
C GLU A 96 8.84 29.43 17.56
N THR A 97 7.98 28.57 18.13
CA THR A 97 8.33 27.26 18.67
C THR A 97 7.32 26.21 18.19
N ILE A 98 7.72 24.94 18.26
CA ILE A 98 6.80 23.83 17.91
C ILE A 98 5.62 23.73 18.88
N GLU A 99 5.80 24.22 20.10
CA GLU A 99 4.77 24.23 21.14
C GLU A 99 3.66 25.25 20.87
N ASP A 100 3.93 26.30 20.12
CA ASP A 100 2.95 27.33 19.78
C ASP A 100 1.77 26.76 19.00
N ILE A 101 1.94 25.59 18.37
CA ILE A 101 0.85 24.89 17.70
C ILE A 101 -0.28 24.48 18.64
N LEU A 102 -0.02 24.43 19.96
CA LEU A 102 -1.05 24.18 20.97
C LEU A 102 -2.07 25.31 21.08
N GLU A 103 -1.75 26.48 20.59
CA GLU A 103 -2.68 27.60 20.53
C GLU A 103 -3.75 27.44 19.44
N VAL A 104 -3.48 26.54 18.48
CA VAL A 104 -4.44 26.23 17.41
C VAL A 104 -5.61 25.43 17.97
N SER A 105 -6.81 25.98 17.83
CA SER A 105 -8.04 25.33 18.30
C SER A 105 -8.21 23.93 17.71
N GLY A 106 -8.31 22.93 18.58
CA GLY A 106 -8.47 21.52 18.23
C GLY A 106 -7.16 20.71 18.26
N ILE A 107 -6.03 21.34 18.55
CA ILE A 107 -4.75 20.68 18.80
C ILE A 107 -4.47 20.77 20.30
N GLY A 108 -4.49 19.62 20.96
CA GLY A 108 -4.14 19.49 22.37
C GLY A 108 -2.85 18.66 22.53
N GLU A 109 -2.36 18.58 23.76
CA GLU A 109 -1.11 17.87 24.10
C GLU A 109 -1.06 16.43 23.57
N GLY A 110 -2.20 15.71 23.61
CA GLY A 110 -2.25 14.32 23.12
C GLY A 110 -2.04 14.20 21.62
N LYS A 111 -2.54 15.14 20.83
CA LYS A 111 -2.29 15.18 19.39
C LYS A 111 -0.88 15.69 19.10
N PHE A 112 -0.47 16.74 19.78
CA PHE A 112 0.88 17.29 19.67
C PHE A 112 1.95 16.21 19.89
N ALA A 113 1.84 15.44 20.96
CA ALA A 113 2.77 14.36 21.25
C ALA A 113 2.88 13.31 20.12
N ALA A 114 1.80 13.10 19.35
CA ALA A 114 1.78 12.14 18.25
C ALA A 114 2.59 12.59 17.04
N PHE A 115 2.71 13.89 16.80
CA PHE A 115 3.38 14.43 15.62
C PHE A 115 4.57 15.36 15.92
N ALA A 116 4.86 15.65 17.20
CA ALA A 116 5.95 16.54 17.59
C ALA A 116 7.32 16.13 17.02
N ALA A 117 7.55 14.84 16.82
CA ALA A 117 8.78 14.33 16.23
C ALA A 117 8.89 14.55 14.71
N TYR A 118 7.79 14.95 14.06
CA TYR A 118 7.69 15.11 12.60
C TYR A 118 7.58 16.56 12.17
N ILE A 119 7.62 17.51 13.11
CA ILE A 119 7.49 18.94 12.83
C ILE A 119 8.75 19.70 13.22
N THR A 120 8.96 20.79 12.52
CA THR A 120 9.99 21.79 12.83
C THR A 120 9.44 23.18 12.63
N VAL A 121 10.13 24.17 13.16
CA VAL A 121 9.94 25.59 12.86
C VAL A 121 11.29 26.11 12.37
N ASP A 122 11.42 26.22 11.05
CA ASP A 122 12.57 26.93 10.49
C ASP A 122 12.31 28.42 10.57
N ARG A 123 13.18 29.07 11.28
CA ARG A 123 13.29 30.53 11.27
C ARG A 123 14.13 30.90 10.07
N GLU A 124 13.52 31.40 9.01
CA GLU A 124 14.31 32.14 8.04
C GLU A 124 14.93 33.34 8.78
N GLU A 125 16.19 33.16 9.18
CA GLU A 125 16.97 34.28 9.66
C GLU A 125 17.10 35.26 8.48
N THR A 126 16.19 36.23 8.43
CA THR A 126 16.32 37.38 7.55
C THR A 126 17.52 38.17 8.05
N THR A 127 18.66 37.90 7.43
CA THR A 127 19.87 38.70 7.59
C THR A 127 19.70 40.01 6.86
#